data_cd7bbc9a82c6ec67cd580e0305fc400a
#
_entry.id   cd7bbc9a82c6ec67cd580e0305fc400a
#
_cell.length_a   1.000
_cell.length_b   1.000
_cell.length_c   1.000
_cell.angle_alpha   90.00
_cell.angle_beta   90.00
_cell.angle_gamma   90.00
#
_symmetry.space_group_name_H-M   'P 1'
#
loop_
_entity.id
_entity.type
_entity.pdbx_description
1 polymer ?
#
loop_
_entity_poly.entity_id
_entity_poly.type
_entity_poly.pdbx_seq_one_letter_code
_entity_poly.pdbx_strand_id
1 'polypeptide(L)'
;EGDEDEGEDANSDDSTTSLEDELAAIAAENARRARGDGGGGGDATIADVRRRLTSHEPIVEKKSIFQAHVCRNATSMDDVDATLKILAESRKFREATHNILAYRIEHGSTFWQDFDDDGETAAGGRLLRVLRLSDARNVVVVVSRWYGGVKLGPKRFQVINTVALDALAATAANA
;
A
#
# COMPACT_ATOMS: atom_id res chain seq x y z
N GLU A 1 47.63 32.97 24.73
CA GLU A 1 46.53 33.55 23.99
C GLU A 1 45.75 32.37 23.43
N GLY A 2 44.58 32.18 24.05
CA GLY A 2 43.72 31.08 23.78
C GLY A 2 42.67 31.45 22.74
N ASP A 3 42.33 30.49 21.93
CA ASP A 3 41.11 30.52 21.16
C ASP A 3 40.27 29.31 21.61
N GLU A 4 39.20 29.64 22.32
CA GLU A 4 38.16 28.70 22.73
C GLU A 4 37.18 28.55 21.56
N ASP A 5 37.22 27.39 20.94
CA ASP A 5 36.25 26.99 19.91
C ASP A 5 35.03 26.46 20.62
N GLU A 6 33.97 27.28 20.63
CA GLU A 6 32.66 26.88 21.13
C GLU A 6 31.97 26.00 20.10
N GLY A 7 31.94 24.69 20.39
CA GLY A 7 31.18 23.72 19.64
C GLY A 7 29.68 24.02 19.74
N GLU A 8 29.06 24.36 18.64
CA GLU A 8 27.62 24.41 18.49
C GLU A 8 27.04 22.99 18.59
N ASP A 9 26.34 22.74 19.68
CA ASP A 9 25.49 21.58 19.82
C ASP A 9 24.32 21.66 18.83
N ALA A 10 24.49 21.01 17.68
CA ALA A 10 23.39 20.76 16.77
C ALA A 10 22.43 19.76 17.44
N ASN A 11 21.44 20.29 18.11
CA ASN A 11 20.29 19.52 18.60
C ASN A 11 19.45 19.12 17.38
N SER A 12 19.81 18.00 16.77
CA SER A 12 18.95 17.34 15.78
C SER A 12 17.88 16.59 16.56
N ASP A 13 16.75 17.25 16.78
CA ASP A 13 15.50 16.61 17.18
C ASP A 13 15.01 15.77 15.97
N ASP A 14 15.64 14.62 15.77
CA ASP A 14 15.25 13.62 14.78
C ASP A 14 14.15 12.74 15.37
N SER A 15 12.97 13.32 15.53
CA SER A 15 11.74 12.61 15.88
C SER A 15 11.08 11.96 14.64
N THR A 16 11.86 11.58 13.63
CA THR A 16 11.36 10.76 12.54
C THR A 16 11.30 9.31 13.01
N THR A 17 10.13 8.91 13.49
CA THR A 17 9.83 7.49 13.67
C THR A 17 10.22 6.75 12.40
N SER A 18 11.09 5.73 12.51
CA SER A 18 11.53 4.99 11.33
C SER A 18 10.36 4.28 10.67
N LEU A 19 10.43 4.04 9.37
CA LEU A 19 9.41 3.25 8.67
C LEU A 19 9.18 1.90 9.36
N GLU A 20 10.24 1.30 9.89
CA GLU A 20 10.19 0.02 10.59
C GLU A 20 9.41 0.12 11.90
N ASP A 21 9.60 1.20 12.68
CA ASP A 21 8.84 1.44 13.90
C ASP A 21 7.34 1.67 13.60
N GLU A 22 7.04 2.42 12.53
CA GLU A 22 5.65 2.62 12.08
C GLU A 22 4.99 1.30 11.69
N LEU A 23 5.70 0.46 10.93
CA LEU A 23 5.20 -0.84 10.49
C LEU A 23 5.04 -1.81 11.66
N ALA A 24 5.97 -1.80 12.61
CA ALA A 24 5.87 -2.59 13.83
C ALA A 24 4.65 -2.18 14.68
N ALA A 25 4.38 -0.88 14.79
CA ALA A 25 3.20 -0.38 15.48
C ALA A 25 1.90 -0.82 14.81
N ILE A 26 1.83 -0.77 13.47
CA ILE A 26 0.69 -1.24 12.69
C ILE A 26 0.50 -2.75 12.87
N ALA A 27 1.56 -3.53 12.79
CA ALA A 27 1.50 -4.98 12.98
C ALA A 27 1.02 -5.35 14.38
N ALA A 28 1.51 -4.66 15.42
CA ALA A 28 1.06 -4.84 16.79
C ALA A 28 -0.43 -4.50 16.98
N GLU A 29 -0.91 -3.43 16.35
CA GLU A 29 -2.31 -3.03 16.37
C GLU A 29 -3.20 -4.06 15.65
N ASN A 30 -2.81 -4.53 14.47
CA ASN A 30 -3.53 -5.56 13.73
C ASN A 30 -3.58 -6.89 14.52
N ALA A 31 -2.48 -7.28 15.18
CA ALA A 31 -2.43 -8.47 16.01
C ALA A 31 -3.35 -8.38 17.24
N ARG A 32 -3.52 -7.19 17.81
CA ARG A 32 -4.49 -6.95 18.92
C ARG A 32 -5.92 -7.10 18.43
N ARG A 33 -6.22 -6.63 17.21
CA ARG A 33 -7.56 -6.68 16.59
C ARG A 33 -7.94 -8.07 16.13
N ALA A 34 -7.01 -8.84 15.61
CA ALA A 34 -7.24 -10.24 15.21
C ALA A 34 -7.67 -11.13 16.38
N ARG A 35 -7.47 -10.70 17.64
CA ARG A 35 -7.87 -11.39 18.87
C ARG A 35 -9.23 -10.97 19.42
N GLY A 36 -9.85 -9.96 18.87
CA GLY A 36 -11.14 -9.42 19.32
C GLY A 36 -11.98 -8.91 18.17
N ASP A 37 -13.03 -9.63 17.93
CA ASP A 37 -14.23 -9.27 17.20
C ASP A 37 -14.34 -9.68 15.73
N GLY A 38 -15.06 -10.78 15.54
CA GLY A 38 -15.84 -11.05 14.34
C GLY A 38 -17.15 -10.27 14.41
N GLY A 39 -17.16 -8.99 14.09
CA GLY A 39 -18.32 -8.09 14.09
C GLY A 39 -18.63 -7.59 12.69
N GLY A 40 -19.58 -8.25 12.00
CA GLY A 40 -20.58 -7.69 11.13
C GLY A 40 -20.21 -6.58 10.14
N GLY A 41 -19.27 -6.81 9.24
CA GLY A 41 -19.17 -6.07 7.99
C GLY A 41 -20.19 -6.67 7.01
N GLY A 42 -21.02 -5.83 6.36
CA GLY A 42 -21.96 -6.30 5.36
C GLY A 42 -21.26 -7.12 4.28
N ASP A 43 -21.87 -8.20 3.85
CA ASP A 43 -21.38 -9.12 2.83
C ASP A 43 -21.03 -8.34 1.54
N ALA A 44 -19.73 -8.00 1.36
CA ALA A 44 -19.26 -7.47 0.11
C ALA A 44 -19.44 -8.55 -0.95
N THR A 45 -20.39 -8.38 -1.83
CA THR A 45 -20.51 -9.32 -2.95
C THR A 45 -19.37 -9.10 -3.94
N ILE A 46 -18.86 -10.16 -4.53
CA ILE A 46 -17.87 -10.09 -5.62
C ILE A 46 -18.32 -9.09 -6.70
N ALA A 47 -19.62 -9.09 -7.04
CA ALA A 47 -20.18 -8.17 -8.03
C ALA A 47 -20.07 -6.70 -7.59
N ASP A 48 -20.21 -6.41 -6.32
CA ASP A 48 -20.12 -5.06 -5.79
C ASP A 48 -18.69 -4.53 -5.80
N VAL A 49 -17.74 -5.32 -5.32
CA VAL A 49 -16.31 -4.99 -5.39
C VAL A 49 -15.84 -4.82 -6.84
N ARG A 50 -16.32 -5.67 -7.77
CA ARG A 50 -16.00 -5.56 -9.19
C ARG A 50 -16.39 -4.22 -9.81
N ARG A 51 -17.49 -3.60 -9.36
CA ARG A 51 -17.90 -2.26 -9.82
C ARG A 51 -16.98 -1.15 -9.28
N ARG A 52 -16.38 -1.36 -8.13
CA ARG A 52 -15.52 -0.38 -7.42
C ARG A 52 -14.04 -0.55 -7.73
N LEU A 53 -13.65 -1.66 -8.35
CA LEU A 53 -12.28 -1.99 -8.70
C LEU A 53 -11.93 -1.44 -10.07
N THR A 54 -10.86 -0.65 -10.12
CA THR A 54 -10.31 -0.09 -11.37
C THR A 54 -8.87 -0.55 -11.55
N SER A 55 -8.55 -1.08 -12.72
CA SER A 55 -7.19 -1.35 -13.15
C SER A 55 -6.71 -0.22 -14.06
N HIS A 56 -5.58 0.38 -13.71
CA HIS A 56 -5.02 1.50 -14.43
C HIS A 56 -4.09 1.04 -15.56
N GLU A 57 -3.76 1.96 -16.47
CA GLU A 57 -2.83 1.66 -17.55
C GLU A 57 -1.44 1.28 -16.97
N PRO A 58 -0.83 0.22 -17.50
CA PRO A 58 0.50 -0.18 -17.06
C PRO A 58 1.57 0.80 -17.55
N ILE A 59 2.62 0.96 -16.77
CA ILE A 59 3.83 1.68 -17.19
C ILE A 59 5.00 0.72 -17.31
N VAL A 60 5.98 1.10 -18.13
CA VAL A 60 7.21 0.35 -18.36
C VAL A 60 8.40 1.15 -17.85
N GLU A 61 9.20 0.52 -16.99
CA GLU A 61 10.49 1.06 -16.54
C GLU A 61 11.55 -0.01 -16.70
N LYS A 62 12.57 0.26 -17.56
CA LYS A 62 13.68 -0.66 -17.87
C LYS A 62 13.20 -2.11 -18.09
N LYS A 63 12.23 -2.30 -18.96
CA LYS A 63 11.60 -3.59 -19.31
C LYS A 63 10.73 -4.22 -18.21
N SER A 64 10.74 -3.74 -16.98
CA SER A 64 9.72 -4.12 -15.98
C SER A 64 8.42 -3.38 -16.26
N ILE A 65 7.31 -4.08 -16.07
CA ILE A 65 5.96 -3.51 -16.22
C ILE A 65 5.37 -3.38 -14.83
N PHE A 66 4.68 -2.26 -14.57
CA PHE A 66 3.99 -1.97 -13.32
C PHE A 66 2.56 -1.55 -13.61
N GLN A 67 1.62 -2.08 -12.88
CA GLN A 67 0.20 -1.75 -13.03
C GLN A 67 -0.46 -1.65 -11.67
N ALA A 68 -1.12 -0.54 -11.40
CA ALA A 68 -1.90 -0.36 -10.18
C ALA A 68 -3.37 -0.75 -10.39
N HIS A 69 -3.95 -1.35 -9.35
CA HIS A 69 -5.35 -1.68 -9.22
C HIS A 69 -5.87 -1.05 -7.93
N VAL A 70 -6.98 -0.35 -7.98
CA VAL A 70 -7.57 0.36 -6.83
C VAL A 70 -9.03 -0.02 -6.67
N CYS A 71 -9.38 -0.55 -5.50
CA CYS A 71 -10.77 -0.68 -5.07
C CYS A 71 -11.09 0.45 -4.09
N ARG A 72 -12.06 1.29 -4.41
CA ARG A 72 -12.55 2.38 -3.56
C ARG A 72 -13.75 1.92 -2.73
N ASN A 73 -14.03 2.69 -1.67
CA ASN A 73 -15.16 2.47 -0.77
C ASN A 73 -15.14 1.06 -0.14
N ALA A 74 -13.94 0.55 0.14
CA ALA A 74 -13.79 -0.68 0.89
C ALA A 74 -14.21 -0.45 2.35
N THR A 75 -15.05 -1.31 2.88
CA THR A 75 -15.62 -1.17 4.23
C THR A 75 -15.34 -2.34 5.16
N SER A 76 -14.78 -3.42 4.62
CA SER A 76 -14.52 -4.66 5.38
C SER A 76 -13.31 -5.42 4.84
N MET A 77 -12.85 -6.41 5.60
CA MET A 77 -11.82 -7.34 5.14
C MET A 77 -12.30 -8.21 4.00
N ASP A 78 -13.62 -8.46 3.90
CA ASP A 78 -14.20 -9.20 2.77
C ASP A 78 -14.02 -8.43 1.44
N ASP A 79 -13.99 -7.09 1.48
CA ASP A 79 -13.66 -6.28 0.31
C ASP A 79 -12.20 -6.48 -0.15
N VAL A 80 -11.27 -6.64 0.79
CA VAL A 80 -9.87 -6.95 0.48
C VAL A 80 -9.76 -8.33 -0.19
N ASP A 81 -10.38 -9.35 0.40
CA ASP A 81 -10.37 -10.71 -0.13
C ASP A 81 -11.05 -10.79 -1.50
N ALA A 82 -12.19 -10.12 -1.66
CA ALA A 82 -12.92 -10.05 -2.93
C ALA A 82 -12.09 -9.35 -4.01
N THR A 83 -11.37 -8.27 -3.67
CA THR A 83 -10.47 -7.58 -4.59
C THR A 83 -9.40 -8.53 -5.13
N LEU A 84 -8.73 -9.26 -4.25
CA LEU A 84 -7.69 -10.21 -4.65
C LEU A 84 -8.26 -11.37 -5.47
N LYS A 85 -9.44 -11.90 -5.12
CA LYS A 85 -10.12 -12.96 -5.89
C LYS A 85 -10.46 -12.52 -7.30
N ILE A 86 -11.01 -11.30 -7.47
CA ILE A 86 -11.35 -10.76 -8.78
C ILE A 86 -10.09 -10.55 -9.62
N LEU A 87 -9.04 -9.96 -9.07
CA LEU A 87 -7.78 -9.77 -9.78
C LEU A 87 -7.15 -11.11 -10.20
N ALA A 88 -7.24 -12.13 -9.34
CA ALA A 88 -6.73 -13.46 -9.62
C ALA A 88 -7.49 -14.23 -10.73
N GLU A 89 -8.66 -13.77 -11.17
CA GLU A 89 -9.32 -14.30 -12.38
C GLU A 89 -8.50 -14.04 -13.64
N SER A 90 -7.75 -12.92 -13.67
CA SER A 90 -6.86 -12.60 -14.77
C SER A 90 -5.60 -13.46 -14.76
N ARG A 91 -5.34 -14.14 -15.87
CA ARG A 91 -4.09 -14.89 -16.05
C ARG A 91 -2.88 -13.95 -15.95
N LYS A 92 -2.94 -12.77 -16.55
CA LYS A 92 -1.87 -11.77 -16.49
C LYS A 92 -1.53 -11.40 -15.05
N PHE A 93 -2.52 -11.20 -14.20
CA PHE A 93 -2.31 -10.91 -12.78
C PHE A 93 -1.60 -12.07 -12.06
N ARG A 94 -2.04 -13.30 -12.28
CA ARG A 94 -1.41 -14.49 -11.67
C ARG A 94 0.02 -14.73 -12.13
N GLU A 95 0.37 -14.29 -13.34
CA GLU A 95 1.71 -14.39 -13.92
C GLU A 95 2.65 -13.23 -13.52
N ALA A 96 2.17 -12.25 -12.75
CA ALA A 96 3.03 -11.19 -12.24
C ALA A 96 4.11 -11.78 -11.33
N THR A 97 5.29 -11.16 -11.36
CA THR A 97 6.38 -11.53 -10.46
C THR A 97 6.04 -11.20 -9.02
N HIS A 98 5.38 -10.07 -8.80
CA HIS A 98 4.90 -9.60 -7.50
C HIS A 98 3.57 -8.87 -7.66
N ASN A 99 2.66 -9.08 -6.71
CA ASN A 99 1.41 -8.34 -6.55
C ASN A 99 1.40 -7.70 -5.16
N ILE A 100 1.98 -6.51 -5.05
CA ILE A 100 2.18 -5.83 -3.77
C ILE A 100 0.84 -5.24 -3.32
N LEU A 101 0.39 -5.61 -2.13
CA LEU A 101 -0.88 -5.18 -1.53
C LEU A 101 -0.65 -4.16 -0.43
N ALA A 102 -1.51 -3.15 -0.36
CA ALA A 102 -1.76 -2.37 0.85
C ALA A 102 -3.24 -1.96 0.91
N TYR A 103 -3.77 -1.90 2.11
CA TYR A 103 -5.14 -1.41 2.33
C TYR A 103 -5.23 -0.54 3.57
N ARG A 104 -6.22 0.35 3.58
CA ARG A 104 -6.53 1.21 4.72
C ARG A 104 -8.03 1.48 4.76
N ILE A 105 -8.71 0.93 5.75
CA ILE A 105 -10.17 0.93 5.89
C ILE A 105 -10.52 1.54 7.24
N GLU A 106 -11.39 2.54 7.25
CA GLU A 106 -11.88 3.14 8.49
C GLU A 106 -12.67 2.13 9.32
N HIS A 107 -12.37 2.06 10.61
CA HIS A 107 -13.06 1.23 11.57
C HIS A 107 -13.25 1.97 12.89
N GLY A 108 -14.42 2.56 13.08
CA GLY A 108 -14.68 3.44 14.23
C GLY A 108 -13.74 4.64 14.22
N SER A 109 -12.98 4.83 15.30
CA SER A 109 -11.97 5.90 15.42
C SER A 109 -10.58 5.51 14.92
N THR A 110 -10.43 4.33 14.33
CA THR A 110 -9.16 3.75 13.92
C THR A 110 -9.20 3.25 12.48
N PHE A 111 -8.18 2.49 12.06
CA PHE A 111 -8.11 1.89 10.73
C PHE A 111 -7.76 0.41 10.83
N TRP A 112 -8.41 -0.41 10.02
CA TRP A 112 -7.84 -1.68 9.58
C TRP A 112 -6.89 -1.37 8.44
N GLN A 113 -5.61 -1.65 8.64
CA GLN A 113 -4.58 -1.36 7.64
C GLN A 113 -3.45 -2.36 7.73
N ASP A 114 -3.01 -2.87 6.59
CA ASP A 114 -1.91 -3.80 6.51
C ASP A 114 -1.38 -3.85 5.06
N PHE A 115 -0.38 -4.67 4.83
CA PHE A 115 0.26 -4.84 3.54
C PHE A 115 0.78 -6.26 3.34
N ASP A 116 1.06 -6.60 2.08
CA ASP A 116 1.80 -7.79 1.68
C ASP A 116 2.80 -7.41 0.58
N ASP A 117 4.06 -7.75 0.79
CA ASP A 117 5.14 -7.51 -0.19
C ASP A 117 5.05 -8.43 -1.40
N ASP A 118 4.42 -9.59 -1.27
CA ASP A 118 4.41 -10.67 -2.28
C ASP A 118 5.79 -10.93 -2.89
N GLY A 119 6.82 -10.95 -2.03
CA GLY A 119 8.21 -11.19 -2.41
C GLY A 119 9.00 -9.96 -2.93
N GLU A 120 8.36 -8.79 -3.14
CA GLU A 120 9.06 -7.52 -3.39
C GLU A 120 9.43 -6.88 -2.06
N THR A 121 10.49 -7.35 -1.41
CA THR A 121 10.85 -7.01 -0.04
C THR A 121 10.80 -5.50 0.24
N ALA A 122 10.11 -5.11 1.30
CA ALA A 122 9.90 -3.75 1.79
C ALA A 122 9.00 -2.86 0.89
N ALA A 123 8.41 -3.39 -0.18
CA ALA A 123 7.55 -2.60 -1.06
C ALA A 123 6.16 -2.34 -0.45
N GLY A 124 5.58 -3.35 0.20
CA GLY A 124 4.23 -3.25 0.78
C GLY A 124 4.15 -2.23 1.90
N GLY A 125 5.12 -2.23 2.81
CA GLY A 125 5.19 -1.26 3.88
C GLY A 125 5.34 0.17 3.37
N ARG A 126 6.13 0.38 2.32
CA ARG A 126 6.26 1.68 1.65
C ARG A 126 4.95 2.10 0.97
N LEU A 127 4.25 1.16 0.34
CA LEU A 127 2.94 1.40 -0.26
C LEU A 127 1.91 1.79 0.80
N LEU A 128 1.86 1.11 1.94
CA LEU A 128 0.99 1.48 3.05
C LEU A 128 1.31 2.88 3.58
N ARG A 129 2.59 3.24 3.69
CA ARG A 129 3.00 4.59 4.07
C ARG A 129 2.48 5.64 3.08
N VAL A 130 2.49 5.35 1.76
CA VAL A 130 1.88 6.22 0.75
C VAL A 130 0.40 6.43 1.04
N LEU A 131 -0.36 5.38 1.36
CA LEU A 131 -1.78 5.51 1.70
C LEU A 131 -2.00 6.39 2.93
N ARG A 132 -1.14 6.29 3.94
CA ARG A 132 -1.22 7.10 5.15
C ARG A 132 -0.90 8.57 4.88
N LEU A 133 0.19 8.85 4.18
CA LEU A 133 0.64 10.21 3.89
C LEU A 133 -0.31 10.96 2.95
N SER A 134 -0.97 10.26 2.04
CA SER A 134 -2.00 10.83 1.15
C SER A 134 -3.40 10.87 1.77
N ASP A 135 -3.52 10.47 3.05
CA ASP A 135 -4.80 10.26 3.75
C ASP A 135 -5.83 9.48 2.93
N ALA A 136 -5.35 8.52 2.15
CA ALA A 136 -6.23 7.62 1.43
C ALA A 136 -6.99 6.73 2.43
N ARG A 137 -8.32 6.72 2.31
CA ARG A 137 -9.23 6.01 3.21
C ARG A 137 -10.14 5.10 2.43
N ASN A 138 -10.53 4.00 3.07
CA ASN A 138 -11.48 3.04 2.50
C ASN A 138 -11.03 2.54 1.12
N VAL A 139 -9.75 2.17 1.03
CA VAL A 139 -9.10 1.75 -0.22
C VAL A 139 -8.33 0.45 -0.05
N VAL A 140 -8.33 -0.33 -1.12
CA VAL A 140 -7.42 -1.45 -1.34
C VAL A 140 -6.62 -1.14 -2.59
N VAL A 141 -5.30 -1.20 -2.50
CA VAL A 141 -4.38 -0.93 -3.61
C VAL A 141 -3.50 -2.14 -3.83
N VAL A 142 -3.42 -2.60 -5.07
CA VAL A 142 -2.49 -3.65 -5.49
C VAL A 142 -1.63 -3.10 -6.61
N VAL A 143 -0.32 -3.25 -6.51
CA VAL A 143 0.61 -2.94 -7.59
C VAL A 143 1.24 -4.23 -8.09
N SER A 144 0.90 -4.60 -9.31
CA SER A 144 1.49 -5.75 -10.00
C SER A 144 2.79 -5.33 -10.69
N ARG A 145 3.82 -6.16 -10.56
CA ARG A 145 5.09 -6.01 -11.26
C ARG A 145 5.43 -7.25 -12.03
N TRP A 146 5.75 -7.10 -13.31
CA TRP A 146 6.35 -8.13 -14.17
C TRP A 146 7.81 -7.75 -14.39
N TYR A 147 8.72 -8.53 -13.82
CA TYR A 147 10.15 -8.29 -13.94
C TYR A 147 10.64 -8.49 -15.37
N GLY A 148 11.38 -7.52 -15.89
CA GLY A 148 11.83 -7.50 -17.28
C GLY A 148 13.29 -7.92 -17.48
N GLY A 149 13.94 -8.50 -16.47
CA GLY A 149 15.33 -8.96 -16.55
C GLY A 149 16.39 -7.90 -16.22
N VAL A 150 16.01 -6.64 -16.01
CA VAL A 150 16.92 -5.55 -15.64
C VAL A 150 16.60 -5.11 -14.20
N LYS A 151 17.60 -5.19 -13.31
CA LYS A 151 17.47 -4.75 -11.92
C LYS A 151 17.26 -3.23 -11.84
N LEU A 152 16.23 -2.81 -11.12
CA LEU A 152 15.91 -1.41 -10.89
C LEU A 152 16.56 -0.85 -9.61
N GLY A 153 17.01 -1.72 -8.69
CA GLY A 153 17.48 -1.28 -7.39
C GLY A 153 16.38 -0.52 -6.61
N PRO A 154 16.77 0.51 -5.81
CA PRO A 154 15.81 1.30 -5.02
C PRO A 154 14.79 2.06 -5.88
N LYS A 155 15.07 2.32 -7.16
CA LYS A 155 14.13 3.00 -8.07
C LYS A 155 12.79 2.26 -8.20
N ARG A 156 12.77 0.93 -8.05
CA ARG A 156 11.54 0.13 -8.09
C ARG A 156 10.49 0.61 -7.08
N PHE A 157 10.90 1.04 -5.89
CA PHE A 157 9.99 1.58 -4.88
C PHE A 157 9.37 2.91 -5.29
N GLN A 158 10.16 3.79 -5.94
CA GLN A 158 9.64 5.05 -6.47
C GLN A 158 8.59 4.79 -7.54
N VAL A 159 8.83 3.84 -8.44
CA VAL A 159 7.88 3.47 -9.49
C VAL A 159 6.60 2.90 -8.89
N ILE A 160 6.70 1.95 -7.96
CA ILE A 160 5.54 1.36 -7.26
C ILE A 160 4.70 2.45 -6.59
N ASN A 161 5.34 3.35 -5.84
CA ASN A 161 4.65 4.43 -5.15
C ASN A 161 4.00 5.42 -6.13
N THR A 162 4.68 5.76 -7.23
CA THR A 162 4.16 6.69 -8.23
C THR A 162 2.92 6.13 -8.94
N VAL A 163 2.96 4.89 -9.41
CA VAL A 163 1.79 4.29 -10.08
C VAL A 163 0.60 4.16 -9.13
N ALA A 164 0.85 3.91 -7.85
CA ALA A 164 -0.20 3.86 -6.84
C ALA A 164 -0.83 5.25 -6.61
N LEU A 165 -0.01 6.30 -6.47
CA LEU A 165 -0.49 7.68 -6.29
C LEU A 165 -1.29 8.16 -7.50
N ASP A 166 -0.80 7.91 -8.71
CA ASP A 166 -1.50 8.28 -9.94
C ASP A 166 -2.86 7.58 -10.04
N ALA A 167 -2.91 6.30 -9.71
CA ALA A 167 -4.14 5.53 -9.68
C ALA A 167 -5.12 6.04 -8.62
N LEU A 168 -4.64 6.36 -7.43
CA LEU A 168 -5.46 6.95 -6.36
C LEU A 168 -6.04 8.31 -6.79
N ALA A 169 -5.24 9.16 -7.42
CA ALA A 169 -5.69 10.46 -7.90
C ALA A 169 -6.75 10.31 -9.00
N ALA A 170 -6.52 9.43 -9.97
CA ALA A 170 -7.46 9.18 -11.07
C ALA A 170 -8.80 8.62 -10.58
N THR A 171 -8.80 7.71 -9.60
CA THR A 171 -10.04 7.16 -9.02
C THR A 171 -10.78 8.15 -8.12
N ALA A 172 -10.09 9.11 -7.50
CA ALA A 172 -10.75 10.16 -6.72
C ALA A 172 -11.52 11.15 -7.59
N ALA A 173 -11.07 11.41 -8.81
CA ALA A 173 -11.72 12.30 -9.75
C ALA A 173 -13.02 11.72 -10.35
N ASN A 174 -13.21 10.40 -10.27
CA ASN A 174 -14.35 9.67 -10.83
C ASN A 174 -15.34 9.18 -9.75
N ALA A 175 -15.19 9.60 -8.50
CA ALA A 175 -16.00 9.17 -7.35
C ALA A 175 -17.17 10.11 -7.05
#